data_096e15c5ee85910172cb8c319eaf65a1
#
_entry.id   096e15c5ee85910172cb8c319eaf65a1
#
_cell.length_a   1.000
_cell.length_b   1.000
_cell.length_c   1.000
_cell.angle_alpha   90.00
_cell.angle_beta   90.00
_cell.angle_gamma   90.00
#
_symmetry.space_group_name_H-M   'P 1'
#
loop_
_entity.id
_entity.type
_entity.pdbx_description
1 polymer ?
#
loop_
_entity_poly.entity_id
_entity_poly.type
_entity_poly.pdbx_seq_one_letter_code
_entity_poly.pdbx_strand_id
1 'polypeptide(L)'
;MIIYTAKSGDTLYGIARSYGLTVGELQRFNGLPDPDRIAVGQDILIPISDSLHTVSRGESLYSIAMEYGTTVENILERNPELRPPYMIYPGMVLYIPSVSA
;
A
#
# COMPACT_ATOMS: atom_id res chain seq x y z
N MET A 1 4.02 0.72 -10.07
CA MET A 1 2.57 0.61 -10.30
C MET A 1 2.12 -0.82 -10.10
N ILE A 2 1.01 -0.99 -9.43
CA ILE A 2 0.42 -2.30 -9.17
C ILE A 2 -0.91 -2.36 -9.92
N ILE A 3 -1.24 -3.53 -10.45
CA ILE A 3 -2.55 -3.76 -11.07
C ILE A 3 -3.32 -4.69 -10.13
N TYR A 4 -4.48 -4.24 -9.68
CA TYR A 4 -5.35 -5.01 -8.82
C TYR A 4 -6.62 -5.39 -9.60
N THR A 5 -6.95 -6.67 -9.65
CA THR A 5 -8.16 -7.13 -10.31
C THR A 5 -9.29 -7.20 -9.30
N ALA A 6 -10.35 -6.45 -9.53
CA ALA A 6 -11.47 -6.35 -8.60
C ALA A 6 -12.19 -7.68 -8.44
N LYS A 7 -12.56 -7.99 -7.21
CA LYS A 7 -13.26 -9.21 -6.82
C LYS A 7 -14.66 -8.87 -6.34
N SER A 8 -15.50 -9.90 -6.26
CA SER A 8 -16.83 -9.73 -5.71
C SER A 8 -16.78 -9.16 -4.30
N GLY A 9 -17.57 -8.11 -4.06
CA GLY A 9 -17.59 -7.44 -2.78
C GLY A 9 -16.58 -6.31 -2.61
N ASP A 10 -15.68 -6.13 -3.57
CA ASP A 10 -14.71 -5.04 -3.51
C ASP A 10 -15.36 -3.68 -3.76
N THR A 11 -14.86 -2.69 -3.05
CA THR A 11 -15.22 -1.29 -3.27
C THR A 11 -13.94 -0.51 -3.54
N LEU A 12 -14.06 0.58 -4.29
CA LEU A 12 -12.91 1.42 -4.55
C LEU A 12 -12.34 2.00 -3.25
N TYR A 13 -13.22 2.32 -2.30
CA TYR A 13 -12.81 2.78 -0.97
C TYR A 13 -11.94 1.74 -0.25
N GLY A 14 -12.38 0.48 -0.23
CA GLY A 14 -11.64 -0.59 0.41
C GLY A 14 -10.29 -0.84 -0.26
N ILE A 15 -10.27 -0.82 -1.58
CA ILE A 15 -9.03 -0.99 -2.36
C ILE A 15 -8.06 0.16 -2.06
N ALA A 16 -8.54 1.39 -2.11
CA ALA A 16 -7.71 2.57 -1.83
C ALA A 16 -7.13 2.50 -0.42
N ARG A 17 -7.96 2.15 0.55
CA ARG A 17 -7.55 2.06 1.95
C ARG A 17 -6.45 1.01 2.15
N SER A 18 -6.56 -0.12 1.46
CA SER A 18 -5.55 -1.19 1.54
C SER A 18 -4.17 -0.72 1.11
N TYR A 19 -4.11 0.28 0.25
CA TYR A 19 -2.84 0.79 -0.26
C TYR A 19 -2.48 2.16 0.30
N GLY A 20 -3.22 2.64 1.30
CA GLY A 20 -2.93 3.94 1.91
C GLY A 20 -3.27 5.13 1.03
N LEU A 21 -4.19 4.96 0.10
CA LEU A 21 -4.63 6.01 -0.83
C LEU A 21 -6.03 6.48 -0.47
N THR A 22 -6.40 7.66 -0.98
CA THR A 22 -7.78 8.12 -0.92
C THR A 22 -8.55 7.61 -2.14
N VAL A 23 -9.87 7.52 -2.01
CA VAL A 23 -10.72 7.15 -3.14
C VAL A 23 -10.52 8.14 -4.30
N GLY A 24 -10.41 9.43 -3.98
CA GLY A 24 -10.22 10.45 -5.01
C GLY A 24 -8.93 10.28 -5.81
N GLU A 25 -7.85 9.92 -5.13
CA GLU A 25 -6.57 9.66 -5.80
C GLU A 25 -6.69 8.47 -6.74
N LEU A 26 -7.29 7.39 -6.27
CA LEU A 26 -7.44 6.17 -7.06
C LEU A 26 -8.41 6.40 -8.23
N GLN A 27 -9.50 7.12 -7.98
CA GLN A 27 -10.48 7.46 -8.99
C GLN A 27 -9.86 8.27 -10.13
N ARG A 28 -9.10 9.31 -9.77
CA ARG A 28 -8.47 10.17 -10.77
C ARG A 28 -7.44 9.42 -11.59
N PHE A 29 -6.64 8.59 -10.93
CA PHE A 29 -5.59 7.85 -11.61
C PHE A 29 -6.15 6.87 -12.64
N ASN A 30 -7.33 6.31 -12.36
CA ASN A 30 -7.98 5.34 -13.23
C ASN A 30 -9.01 5.97 -14.17
N GLY A 31 -9.24 7.28 -14.08
CA GLY A 31 -10.24 7.94 -14.92
C GLY A 31 -11.65 7.43 -14.69
N LEU A 32 -11.98 7.05 -13.46
CA LEU A 32 -13.30 6.52 -13.14
C LEU A 32 -14.27 7.65 -12.83
N PRO A 33 -15.39 7.76 -13.59
CA PRO A 33 -16.36 8.82 -13.34
C PRO A 33 -17.19 8.60 -12.08
N ASP A 34 -17.37 7.34 -11.69
CA ASP A 34 -18.19 6.97 -10.53
C ASP A 34 -17.42 5.98 -9.67
N PRO A 35 -16.99 6.39 -8.45
CA PRO A 35 -16.19 5.50 -7.58
C PRO A 35 -16.97 4.31 -7.04
N ASP A 36 -18.30 4.33 -7.12
CA ASP A 36 -19.13 3.23 -6.66
C ASP A 36 -19.35 2.17 -7.74
N ARG A 37 -18.85 2.41 -8.95
CA ARG A 37 -19.04 1.51 -10.08
C ARG A 37 -17.75 0.87 -10.52
N ILE A 38 -17.40 -0.22 -9.85
CA ILE A 38 -16.33 -1.09 -10.32
C ILE A 38 -16.93 -2.48 -10.56
N ALA A 39 -16.49 -3.12 -11.63
CA ALA A 39 -16.99 -4.44 -12.01
C ALA A 39 -16.03 -5.52 -11.51
N VAL A 40 -16.58 -6.70 -11.21
CA VAL A 40 -15.75 -7.86 -10.92
C VAL A 40 -14.91 -8.18 -12.15
N GLY A 41 -13.62 -8.38 -11.94
CA GLY A 41 -12.68 -8.64 -13.01
C GLY A 41 -12.06 -7.38 -13.62
N GLN A 42 -12.52 -6.21 -13.21
CA GLN A 42 -11.96 -4.95 -13.68
C GLN A 42 -10.57 -4.74 -13.10
N ASP A 43 -9.61 -4.33 -13.93
CA ASP A 43 -8.27 -3.99 -13.48
C ASP A 43 -8.25 -2.56 -12.95
N ILE A 44 -7.78 -2.40 -11.73
CA ILE A 44 -7.62 -1.09 -11.10
C ILE A 44 -6.13 -0.82 -10.99
N LEU A 45 -5.68 0.28 -11.56
CA LEU A 45 -4.28 0.67 -11.49
C LEU A 45 -4.01 1.36 -10.16
N ILE A 46 -3.06 0.83 -9.42
CA ILE A 46 -2.69 1.37 -8.11
C ILE A 46 -1.39 2.16 -8.29
N PRO A 47 -1.41 3.50 -8.11
CA PRO A 47 -0.25 4.34 -8.40
C PRO A 47 0.78 4.35 -7.27
N ILE A 48 1.17 3.17 -6.83
CA ILE A 48 2.23 3.01 -5.84
C ILE A 48 3.29 2.07 -6.39
N SER A 49 4.48 2.21 -5.85
CA SER A 49 5.58 1.29 -6.11
C SER A 49 6.25 0.98 -4.79
N ASP A 50 6.93 -0.16 -4.73
CA ASP A 50 7.67 -0.51 -3.53
C ASP A 50 9.04 0.14 -3.58
N SER A 51 9.46 0.73 -2.46
CA SER A 51 10.84 1.15 -2.24
C SER A 51 11.47 0.14 -1.31
N LEU A 52 12.77 -0.12 -1.48
CA LEU A 52 13.51 -0.97 -0.55
C LEU A 52 14.13 -0.08 0.52
N HIS A 53 13.95 -0.45 1.77
CA HIS A 53 14.53 0.26 2.90
C HIS A 53 15.32 -0.72 3.76
N THR A 54 16.60 -0.41 3.98
CA THR A 54 17.42 -1.18 4.90
C THR A 54 17.29 -0.58 6.30
N VAL A 55 16.84 -1.39 7.24
CA VAL A 55 16.61 -0.94 8.62
C VAL A 55 17.94 -0.54 9.24
N SER A 56 17.96 0.63 9.88
CA SER A 56 19.10 1.14 10.63
C SER A 56 18.83 1.00 12.13
N ARG A 57 19.91 1.01 12.91
CA ARG A 57 19.80 0.94 14.35
C ARG A 57 18.93 2.08 14.88
N GLY A 58 18.00 1.74 15.77
CA GLY A 58 17.11 2.73 16.39
C GLY A 58 15.82 2.99 15.62
N GLU A 59 15.67 2.45 14.40
CA GLU A 59 14.44 2.60 13.64
C GLU A 59 13.37 1.63 14.14
N SER A 60 12.11 2.05 14.00
CA SER A 60 10.95 1.22 14.27
C SER A 60 10.07 1.22 13.04
N LEU A 61 9.13 0.26 12.97
CA LEU A 61 8.15 0.27 11.89
C LEU A 61 7.38 1.60 11.84
N TYR A 62 7.06 2.16 13.00
CA TYR A 62 6.37 3.44 13.07
C TYR A 62 7.23 4.58 12.51
N SER A 63 8.51 4.66 12.90
CA SER A 63 9.38 5.74 12.40
C SER A 63 9.61 5.61 10.91
N ILE A 64 9.76 4.40 10.40
CA ILE A 64 9.92 4.15 8.97
C ILE A 64 8.64 4.55 8.23
N ALA A 65 7.49 4.17 8.76
CA ALA A 65 6.20 4.53 8.13
C ALA A 65 6.05 6.05 8.03
N MET A 66 6.39 6.77 9.09
CA MET A 66 6.32 8.22 9.07
C MET A 66 7.27 8.84 8.03
N GLU A 67 8.47 8.31 7.93
CA GLU A 67 9.46 8.80 6.98
C GLU A 67 8.97 8.69 5.53
N TYR A 68 8.28 7.59 5.21
CA TYR A 68 7.80 7.34 3.85
C TYR A 68 6.36 7.79 3.62
N GLY A 69 5.71 8.36 4.63
CA GLY A 69 4.34 8.83 4.48
C GLY A 69 3.31 7.70 4.33
N THR A 70 3.57 6.58 4.94
CA THR A 70 2.68 5.42 4.92
C THR A 70 2.30 5.00 6.34
N THR A 71 1.72 3.83 6.51
CA THR A 71 1.31 3.30 7.80
C THR A 71 2.03 1.99 8.10
N VAL A 72 2.09 1.63 9.39
CA VAL A 72 2.67 0.34 9.79
C VAL A 72 1.90 -0.80 9.14
N GLU A 73 0.57 -0.71 9.10
CA GLU A 73 -0.26 -1.75 8.47
C GLU A 73 0.10 -1.96 7.00
N ASN A 74 0.32 -0.87 6.26
CA ASN A 74 0.69 -0.97 4.85
C ASN A 74 2.06 -1.62 4.67
N ILE A 75 3.00 -1.31 5.57
CA ILE A 75 4.31 -1.96 5.54
C ILE A 75 4.17 -3.45 5.81
N LEU A 76 3.37 -3.82 6.80
CA LEU A 76 3.17 -5.23 7.14
C LEU A 76 2.52 -6.01 5.99
N GLU A 77 1.58 -5.38 5.28
CA GLU A 77 0.95 -6.02 4.12
C GLU A 77 1.96 -6.30 3.00
N ARG A 78 2.93 -5.41 2.83
CA ARG A 78 3.96 -5.58 1.80
C ARG A 78 5.10 -6.51 2.23
N ASN A 79 5.13 -6.92 3.49
CA ASN A 79 6.17 -7.78 4.04
C ASN A 79 5.53 -8.94 4.81
N PRO A 80 4.86 -9.86 4.10
CA PRO A 80 4.08 -10.93 4.75
C PRO A 80 4.91 -11.88 5.60
N GLU A 81 6.23 -11.90 5.43
CA GLU A 81 7.12 -12.70 6.27
C GLU A 81 7.25 -12.14 7.68
N LEU A 82 6.89 -10.87 7.91
CA LEU A 82 6.87 -10.30 9.25
C LEU A 82 5.64 -10.79 9.99
N ARG A 83 5.87 -11.47 11.09
CA ARG A 83 4.81 -12.03 11.94
C ARG A 83 4.90 -11.45 13.33
N PRO A 84 3.78 -11.44 14.09
CA PRO A 84 3.84 -10.97 15.48
C PRO A 84 4.96 -11.69 16.24
N PRO A 85 5.74 -10.96 17.04
CA PRO A 85 5.61 -9.56 17.46
C PRO A 85 6.20 -8.51 16.52
N TYR A 86 6.36 -8.80 15.23
CA TYR A 86 6.81 -7.85 14.19
C TYR A 86 8.15 -7.20 14.53
N MET A 87 9.11 -8.02 14.90
CA MET A 87 10.46 -7.54 15.24
C MET A 87 11.25 -7.21 13.99
N ILE A 88 11.90 -6.06 14.00
CA ILE A 88 12.83 -5.68 12.92
C ILE A 88 14.21 -5.44 13.52
N TYR A 89 15.25 -5.66 12.72
CA TYR A 89 16.64 -5.47 13.18
C TYR A 89 17.45 -4.73 12.12
N PRO A 90 18.55 -4.07 12.55
CA PRO A 90 19.45 -3.41 11.60
C PRO A 90 19.93 -4.38 10.52
N GLY A 91 19.91 -3.90 9.27
CA GLY A 91 20.30 -4.70 8.11
C GLY A 91 19.16 -5.43 7.44
N MET A 92 17.98 -5.53 8.08
CA MET A 92 16.80 -6.12 7.46
C MET A 92 16.31 -5.22 6.32
N VAL A 93 15.91 -5.82 5.21
CA VAL A 93 15.39 -5.08 4.06
C VAL A 93 13.87 -5.20 4.05
N LEU A 94 13.18 -4.06 3.99
CA LEU A 94 11.73 -4.00 3.96
C LEU A 94 11.26 -3.40 2.63
N TYR A 95 10.12 -3.89 2.15
CA TYR A 95 9.41 -3.27 1.02
C TYR A 95 8.48 -2.20 1.58
N ILE A 96 8.68 -0.96 1.17
CA ILE A 96 7.89 0.17 1.65
C ILE A 96 7.02 0.66 0.51
N PRO A 97 5.67 0.62 0.65
CA PRO A 97 4.80 1.14 -0.39
C PRO A 97 4.91 2.67 -0.44
N SER A 98 5.03 3.22 -1.64
CA SER A 98 5.06 4.66 -1.82
C SER A 98 4.20 5.02 -3.02
N VAL A 99 3.59 6.22 -2.98
CA VAL A 99 2.76 6.69 -4.07
C VAL A 99 3.65 7.16 -5.21
N SER A 100 3.38 6.66 -6.43
CA SER A 100 4.08 7.10 -7.62
C SER A 100 3.59 8.48 -8.03
N ALA A 101 4.50 9.38 -8.28
CA ALA A 101 4.16 10.70 -8.74
C ALA A 101 3.68 10.69 -10.19
#